data_8cb0959838657567578ec2a970fa9d16
#
_entry.id   8cb0959838657567578ec2a970fa9d16
#
_cell.length_a   1.000
_cell.length_b   1.000
_cell.length_c   1.000
_cell.angle_alpha   90.00
_cell.angle_beta   90.00
_cell.angle_gamma   90.00
#
_symmetry.space_group_name_H-M   'P 1'
#
loop_
_entity.id
_entity.type
_entity.pdbx_description
1 polymer ?
#
loop_
_entity_poly.entity_id
_entity_poly.type
_entity_poly.pdbx_seq_one_letter_code
_entity_poly.pdbx_strand_id
1 'polypeptide(L)'
;MAKTFTAAKINVEENAQLKLIEEVFRPLQQQDLFDGLLLPRKTSAGGLTYSLFKEEIPEDAVPVSPVQPVNAAELVSDLTFKEPSDKVAVLLKPCEIRALVELEKLQQIDLDHLFIIGIDCIGTCEREEFKKIKQQNRQNLLEEYIAETTAGKVEVFPLREACDFCYHPVSPLSDINIGLLGSEEGTILLEANSEEGQEIMEKLDIPEVDVPEQRQEMVEQVASQKKDKWQKTAEEFEENIEDISALIETLDLCRGCYNCRTACPICYCRECVFTTITFEHEGRKYVEWAERKGAIKMPTDILLFHITRMNHMGLGCIACGQCESACPSDIPLLKIFKLIGEEAQEFFAYLPGQDLEEPFPLTTFEEDEFESCTD
;
A
#
# COMPACT_ATOMS: atom_id res chain seq x y z
N MET A 1 10.15 4.11 -29.02
CA MET A 1 10.01 5.46 -28.47
C MET A 1 8.93 5.35 -27.42
N ALA A 2 9.21 5.64 -26.17
CA ALA A 2 8.17 5.71 -25.16
C ALA A 2 7.13 6.76 -25.61
N LYS A 3 5.85 6.41 -25.60
CA LYS A 3 4.78 7.38 -25.84
C LYS A 3 4.87 8.42 -24.71
N THR A 4 4.97 9.68 -25.07
CA THR A 4 4.87 10.78 -24.10
C THR A 4 3.38 11.07 -23.95
N PHE A 5 2.83 10.74 -22.80
CA PHE A 5 1.45 11.07 -22.45
C PHE A 5 1.36 12.51 -21.96
N THR A 6 0.15 13.08 -22.01
CA THR A 6 -0.10 14.47 -21.63
C THR A 6 -0.20 14.62 -20.11
N ALA A 7 0.15 15.81 -19.62
CA ALA A 7 -0.17 16.25 -18.28
C ALA A 7 -1.11 17.45 -18.33
N ALA A 8 -1.94 17.60 -17.30
CA ALA A 8 -2.84 18.71 -17.13
C ALA A 8 -2.70 19.32 -15.72
N LYS A 9 -3.14 20.56 -15.54
CA LYS A 9 -2.95 21.31 -14.30
C LYS A 9 -4.27 21.84 -13.78
N ILE A 10 -4.57 21.51 -12.51
CA ILE A 10 -5.68 22.06 -11.75
C ILE A 10 -5.16 23.14 -10.83
N ASN A 11 -5.75 24.34 -10.88
CA ASN A 11 -5.45 25.42 -9.97
C ASN A 11 -6.28 25.28 -8.69
N VAL A 12 -5.62 25.27 -7.55
CA VAL A 12 -6.25 25.10 -6.23
C VAL A 12 -5.94 26.31 -5.38
N GLU A 13 -6.88 27.24 -5.30
CA GLU A 13 -6.74 28.43 -4.43
C GLU A 13 -7.14 28.12 -2.99
N GLU A 14 -8.22 27.35 -2.82
CA GLU A 14 -8.75 26.92 -1.54
C GLU A 14 -9.34 25.51 -1.66
N ASN A 15 -9.18 24.65 -0.64
CA ASN A 15 -9.79 23.32 -0.53
C ASN A 15 -9.49 22.36 -1.71
N ALA A 16 -8.26 21.87 -1.76
CA ALA A 16 -7.79 20.93 -2.79
C ALA A 16 -8.62 19.63 -2.86
N GLN A 17 -9.14 19.15 -1.73
CA GLN A 17 -10.01 17.97 -1.70
C GLN A 17 -11.29 18.22 -2.53
N LEU A 18 -11.94 19.36 -2.31
CA LEU A 18 -13.17 19.70 -3.02
C LEU A 18 -12.90 19.92 -4.50
N LYS A 19 -11.79 20.57 -4.85
CA LYS A 19 -11.40 20.77 -6.25
C LYS A 19 -11.19 19.46 -6.99
N LEU A 20 -10.52 18.49 -6.39
CA LEU A 20 -10.38 17.16 -6.99
C LEU A 20 -11.75 16.48 -7.19
N ILE A 21 -12.66 16.63 -6.23
CA ILE A 21 -14.01 16.08 -6.36
C ILE A 21 -14.76 16.74 -7.52
N GLU A 22 -14.70 18.07 -7.63
CA GLU A 22 -15.47 18.84 -8.63
C GLU A 22 -14.88 18.75 -10.04
N GLU A 23 -13.56 18.76 -10.18
CA GLU A 23 -12.92 18.87 -11.50
C GLU A 23 -12.47 17.49 -12.05
N VAL A 24 -12.33 16.48 -11.21
CA VAL A 24 -11.90 15.14 -11.65
C VAL A 24 -13.02 14.11 -11.43
N PHE A 25 -13.38 13.86 -10.18
CA PHE A 25 -14.21 12.68 -9.86
C PHE A 25 -15.67 12.83 -10.25
N ARG A 26 -16.30 13.99 -10.04
CA ARG A 26 -17.69 14.23 -10.50
C ARG A 26 -17.83 14.21 -12.03
N PRO A 27 -16.95 14.84 -12.82
CA PRO A 27 -16.99 14.71 -14.27
C PRO A 27 -16.81 13.26 -14.75
N LEU A 28 -15.93 12.49 -14.15
CA LEU A 28 -15.76 11.07 -14.47
C LEU A 28 -17.05 10.27 -14.23
N GLN A 29 -17.75 10.55 -13.14
CA GLN A 29 -19.01 9.90 -12.82
C GLN A 29 -20.16 10.34 -13.76
N GLN A 30 -20.25 11.64 -14.08
CA GLN A 30 -21.32 12.19 -14.93
C GLN A 30 -21.25 11.75 -16.39
N GLN A 31 -20.08 11.31 -16.85
CA GLN A 31 -19.89 10.82 -18.22
C GLN A 31 -20.28 9.35 -18.40
N ASP A 32 -20.81 8.69 -17.38
CA ASP A 32 -21.19 7.26 -17.37
C ASP A 32 -20.06 6.35 -17.90
N LEU A 33 -18.79 6.74 -17.61
CA LEU A 33 -17.62 5.95 -18.03
C LEU A 33 -17.37 4.76 -17.13
N PHE A 34 -17.82 4.85 -15.88
CA PHE A 34 -17.62 3.86 -14.83
C PHE A 34 -18.92 3.60 -14.07
N ASP A 35 -19.14 2.35 -13.72
CA ASP A 35 -20.28 1.90 -12.90
C ASP A 35 -20.13 2.28 -11.42
N GLY A 36 -18.94 2.75 -11.04
CA GLY A 36 -18.65 3.24 -9.70
C GLY A 36 -17.24 3.78 -9.54
N LEU A 37 -17.05 4.58 -8.50
CA LEU A 37 -15.74 5.10 -8.09
C LEU A 37 -15.44 4.69 -6.65
N LEU A 38 -14.30 4.04 -6.44
CA LEU A 38 -13.81 3.66 -5.11
C LEU A 38 -12.90 4.77 -4.58
N LEU A 39 -13.38 5.51 -3.58
CA LEU A 39 -12.66 6.64 -2.98
C LEU A 39 -12.66 6.54 -1.44
N PRO A 40 -11.64 7.10 -0.77
CA PRO A 40 -11.70 7.31 0.67
C PRO A 40 -12.77 8.34 1.05
N ARG A 41 -13.45 8.13 2.18
CA ARG A 41 -14.42 9.06 2.75
C ARG A 41 -14.34 9.14 4.26
N LYS A 42 -14.86 10.22 4.84
CA LYS A 42 -15.04 10.37 6.28
C LYS A 42 -16.20 9.49 6.76
N THR A 43 -16.01 8.81 7.88
CA THR A 43 -17.08 8.10 8.58
C THR A 43 -17.79 9.02 9.57
N SER A 44 -19.02 8.67 9.95
CA SER A 44 -19.76 9.40 11.00
C SER A 44 -19.02 9.46 12.34
N ALA A 45 -18.19 8.47 12.64
CA ALA A 45 -17.32 8.43 13.81
C ALA A 45 -16.04 9.27 13.67
N GLY A 46 -15.86 9.96 12.53
CA GLY A 46 -14.70 10.82 12.25
C GLY A 46 -13.42 10.08 11.83
N GLY A 47 -13.52 8.77 11.53
CA GLY A 47 -12.47 8.00 10.88
C GLY A 47 -12.51 8.16 9.36
N LEU A 48 -11.64 7.42 8.67
CA LEU A 48 -11.59 7.32 7.22
C LEU A 48 -11.79 5.86 6.80
N THR A 49 -12.47 5.65 5.67
CA THR A 49 -12.67 4.33 5.05
C THR A 49 -12.80 4.48 3.55
N TYR A 50 -12.62 3.40 2.80
CA TYR A 50 -12.97 3.36 1.38
C TYR A 50 -14.47 3.15 1.21
N SER A 51 -15.04 3.73 0.16
CA SER A 51 -16.45 3.54 -0.23
C SER A 51 -16.57 3.55 -1.74
N LEU A 52 -17.39 2.64 -2.27
CA LEU A 52 -17.74 2.61 -3.68
C LEU A 52 -18.97 3.51 -3.91
N PHE A 53 -18.79 4.54 -4.71
CA PHE A 53 -19.83 5.48 -5.09
C PHE A 53 -20.37 5.12 -6.48
N LYS A 54 -21.62 4.69 -6.54
CA LYS A 54 -22.36 4.36 -7.80
C LYS A 54 -23.24 5.50 -8.30
N GLU A 55 -23.56 6.43 -7.42
CA GLU A 55 -24.39 7.59 -7.72
C GLU A 55 -23.59 8.88 -7.53
N GLU A 56 -23.97 9.77 -6.65
CA GLU A 56 -23.31 11.05 -6.42
C GLU A 56 -22.16 10.92 -5.41
N ILE A 57 -21.01 11.55 -5.70
CA ILE A 57 -19.88 11.65 -4.77
C ILE A 57 -20.19 12.74 -3.74
N PRO A 58 -20.29 12.39 -2.46
CA PRO A 58 -20.62 13.36 -1.42
C PRO A 58 -19.39 14.22 -1.05
N GLU A 59 -19.63 15.36 -0.41
CA GLU A 59 -18.58 16.27 0.06
C GLU A 59 -17.69 15.68 1.17
N ASP A 60 -18.08 14.57 1.79
CA ASP A 60 -17.30 13.86 2.79
C ASP A 60 -16.28 12.87 2.19
N ALA A 61 -16.20 12.76 0.86
CA ALA A 61 -15.11 12.09 0.18
C ALA A 61 -13.77 12.80 0.45
N VAL A 62 -12.69 12.03 0.58
CA VAL A 62 -11.35 12.52 0.94
C VAL A 62 -10.33 11.88 0.00
N PRO A 63 -10.24 12.36 -1.25
CA PRO A 63 -9.29 11.81 -2.22
C PRO A 63 -7.86 11.75 -1.69
N VAL A 64 -7.38 12.81 -1.07
CA VAL A 64 -6.04 12.86 -0.47
C VAL A 64 -6.14 12.59 1.03
N SER A 65 -5.80 11.37 1.44
CA SER A 65 -5.97 10.90 2.83
C SER A 65 -4.63 10.70 3.55
N PRO A 66 -4.43 11.35 4.72
CA PRO A 66 -3.24 11.12 5.57
C PRO A 66 -3.29 9.79 6.33
N VAL A 67 -4.36 9.03 6.21
CA VAL A 67 -4.53 7.73 6.87
C VAL A 67 -4.87 6.66 5.83
N GLN A 68 -4.27 5.49 5.97
CA GLN A 68 -4.59 4.31 5.19
C GLN A 68 -5.18 3.24 6.12
N PRO A 69 -6.52 3.13 6.21
CA PRO A 69 -7.17 2.21 7.16
C PRO A 69 -6.93 0.73 6.85
N VAL A 70 -6.80 0.41 5.58
CA VAL A 70 -6.46 -0.91 5.01
C VAL A 70 -5.70 -0.67 3.72
N ASN A 71 -5.04 -1.67 3.19
CA ASN A 71 -4.56 -1.61 1.82
C ASN A 71 -5.74 -1.91 0.88
N ALA A 72 -6.12 -0.95 0.03
CA ALA A 72 -7.32 -1.06 -0.79
C ALA A 72 -7.24 -2.15 -1.86
N ALA A 73 -6.07 -2.71 -2.16
CA ALA A 73 -5.93 -3.82 -3.09
C ALA A 73 -6.79 -5.04 -2.69
N GLU A 74 -6.93 -5.31 -1.38
CA GLU A 74 -7.81 -6.37 -0.89
C GLU A 74 -9.29 -6.07 -1.22
N LEU A 75 -9.72 -4.82 -1.03
CA LEU A 75 -11.09 -4.42 -1.36
C LEU A 75 -11.36 -4.49 -2.86
N VAL A 76 -10.40 -4.10 -3.68
CA VAL A 76 -10.49 -4.16 -5.15
C VAL A 76 -10.52 -5.62 -5.62
N SER A 77 -9.70 -6.50 -5.03
CA SER A 77 -9.76 -7.94 -5.30
C SER A 77 -11.14 -8.53 -5.01
N ASP A 78 -11.76 -8.14 -3.89
CA ASP A 78 -13.12 -8.59 -3.57
C ASP A 78 -14.18 -8.06 -4.55
N LEU A 79 -14.00 -6.85 -5.11
CA LEU A 79 -14.90 -6.26 -6.10
C LEU A 79 -14.82 -6.98 -7.45
N THR A 80 -13.63 -7.34 -7.91
CA THR A 80 -13.40 -7.94 -9.23
C THR A 80 -13.61 -9.45 -9.24
N PHE A 81 -13.53 -10.11 -8.09
CA PHE A 81 -13.58 -11.57 -7.98
C PHE A 81 -14.96 -12.19 -8.30
N LYS A 82 -16.06 -11.44 -8.12
CA LYS A 82 -17.46 -11.96 -8.13
C LYS A 82 -18.22 -11.74 -9.44
N GLU A 83 -17.59 -11.70 -10.57
CA GLU A 83 -18.13 -11.35 -11.88
C GLU A 83 -18.03 -9.85 -12.18
N PRO A 84 -16.89 -9.42 -12.69
CA PRO A 84 -16.70 -8.04 -13.09
C PRO A 84 -17.47 -7.78 -14.41
N SER A 85 -18.73 -7.43 -14.31
CA SER A 85 -19.43 -6.80 -15.43
C SER A 85 -19.32 -5.28 -15.35
N ASP A 86 -19.03 -4.76 -14.14
CA ASP A 86 -18.99 -3.35 -13.86
C ASP A 86 -17.54 -2.83 -14.05
N LYS A 87 -17.37 -1.76 -14.83
CA LYS A 87 -16.11 -1.04 -14.92
C LYS A 87 -16.00 -0.04 -13.78
N VAL A 88 -14.97 -0.18 -12.95
CA VAL A 88 -14.82 0.62 -11.72
C VAL A 88 -13.54 1.46 -11.77
N ALA A 89 -13.66 2.76 -11.51
CA ALA A 89 -12.50 3.59 -11.26
C ALA A 89 -12.11 3.53 -9.78
N VAL A 90 -10.80 3.39 -9.51
CA VAL A 90 -10.28 3.21 -8.15
C VAL A 90 -9.16 4.20 -7.88
N LEU A 91 -9.28 4.97 -6.78
CA LEU A 91 -8.21 5.88 -6.34
C LEU A 91 -7.30 5.18 -5.35
N LEU A 92 -6.04 5.03 -5.71
CA LEU A 92 -5.09 4.20 -4.98
C LEU A 92 -3.74 4.89 -4.77
N LYS A 93 -3.10 4.59 -3.65
CA LYS A 93 -1.72 4.95 -3.36
C LYS A 93 -0.73 4.00 -4.05
N PRO A 94 0.54 4.36 -4.23
CA PRO A 94 1.52 3.52 -4.90
C PRO A 94 1.66 2.11 -4.31
N CYS A 95 1.62 1.97 -2.98
CA CYS A 95 1.67 0.65 -2.33
C CYS A 95 0.42 -0.19 -2.57
N GLU A 96 -0.74 0.42 -2.82
CA GLU A 96 -1.97 -0.27 -3.16
C GLU A 96 -1.94 -0.75 -4.61
N ILE A 97 -1.46 0.08 -5.54
CA ILE A 97 -1.28 -0.29 -6.94
C ILE A 97 -0.25 -1.42 -7.06
N ARG A 98 0.89 -1.32 -6.36
CA ARG A 98 1.89 -2.39 -6.33
C ARG A 98 1.32 -3.72 -5.82
N ALA A 99 0.43 -3.68 -4.83
CA ALA A 99 -0.25 -4.88 -4.35
C ALA A 99 -1.23 -5.44 -5.37
N LEU A 100 -1.93 -4.59 -6.14
CA LEU A 100 -2.80 -5.05 -7.23
C LEU A 100 -2.01 -5.79 -8.32
N VAL A 101 -0.84 -5.26 -8.70
CA VAL A 101 0.04 -5.90 -9.68
C VAL A 101 0.44 -7.31 -9.22
N GLU A 102 0.80 -7.47 -7.95
CA GLU A 102 1.12 -8.80 -7.42
C GLU A 102 -0.09 -9.73 -7.40
N LEU A 103 -1.27 -9.21 -7.05
CA LEU A 103 -2.50 -9.99 -7.06
C LEU A 103 -2.92 -10.41 -8.47
N GLU A 104 -2.69 -9.56 -9.48
CA GLU A 104 -2.92 -9.91 -10.90
C GLU A 104 -2.00 -11.04 -11.34
N LYS A 105 -0.69 -10.94 -11.08
CA LYS A 105 0.28 -12.01 -11.39
C LYS A 105 -0.07 -13.35 -10.71
N LEU A 106 -0.69 -13.27 -9.53
CA LEU A 106 -1.18 -14.43 -8.78
C LEU A 106 -2.61 -14.84 -9.17
N GLN A 107 -3.20 -14.24 -10.21
CA GLN A 107 -4.55 -14.52 -10.70
C GLN A 107 -5.66 -14.37 -9.63
N GLN A 108 -5.50 -13.38 -8.75
CA GLN A 108 -6.46 -13.09 -7.69
C GLN A 108 -7.33 -11.87 -7.97
N ILE A 109 -7.07 -11.18 -9.07
CA ILE A 109 -7.79 -9.98 -9.52
C ILE A 109 -7.80 -9.96 -11.05
N ASP A 110 -8.71 -9.21 -11.63
CA ASP A 110 -8.79 -8.93 -13.05
C ASP A 110 -8.73 -7.40 -13.24
N LEU A 111 -7.63 -6.90 -13.81
CA LEU A 111 -7.40 -5.47 -14.03
C LEU A 111 -8.17 -4.92 -15.24
N ASP A 112 -8.65 -5.74 -16.16
CA ASP A 112 -9.34 -5.32 -17.39
C ASP A 112 -10.61 -4.50 -17.12
N HIS A 113 -11.22 -4.67 -15.95
CA HIS A 113 -12.41 -3.95 -15.50
C HIS A 113 -12.12 -2.77 -14.57
N LEU A 114 -10.85 -2.41 -14.40
CA LEU A 114 -10.44 -1.33 -13.52
C LEU A 114 -9.85 -0.16 -14.32
N PHE A 115 -10.17 1.04 -13.89
CA PHE A 115 -9.46 2.26 -14.24
C PHE A 115 -8.73 2.76 -12.99
N ILE A 116 -7.41 2.75 -13.02
CA ILE A 116 -6.59 3.03 -11.86
C ILE A 116 -6.19 4.50 -11.85
N ILE A 117 -6.67 5.23 -10.84
CA ILE A 117 -6.25 6.58 -10.56
C ILE A 117 -5.21 6.51 -9.43
N GLY A 118 -3.95 6.77 -9.76
CA GLY A 118 -2.87 6.87 -8.78
C GLY A 118 -2.87 8.23 -8.08
N ILE A 119 -2.29 8.27 -6.90
CA ILE A 119 -2.03 9.52 -6.20
C ILE A 119 -0.67 9.48 -5.52
N ASP A 120 0.11 10.54 -5.66
CA ASP A 120 1.40 10.69 -4.98
C ASP A 120 1.25 10.51 -3.47
N CYS A 121 2.23 9.86 -2.87
CA CYS A 121 2.19 9.55 -1.45
C CYS A 121 3.56 9.68 -0.80
N ILE A 122 3.69 10.58 0.16
CA ILE A 122 4.88 10.67 1.02
C ILE A 122 4.78 9.83 2.29
N GLY A 123 3.63 9.19 2.50
CA GLY A 123 3.34 8.32 3.62
C GLY A 123 2.06 8.69 4.35
N THR A 124 1.62 7.82 5.23
CA THR A 124 0.41 8.00 6.04
C THR A 124 0.73 7.81 7.51
N CYS A 125 -0.11 8.35 8.39
CA CYS A 125 0.00 8.14 9.84
C CYS A 125 -0.94 7.04 10.34
N GLU A 126 -0.69 6.56 11.54
CA GLU A 126 -1.59 5.65 12.23
C GLU A 126 -2.90 6.33 12.62
N ARG A 127 -4.00 5.56 12.68
CA ARG A 127 -5.33 6.09 13.03
C ARG A 127 -5.34 6.80 14.37
N GLU A 128 -4.67 6.24 15.36
CA GLU A 128 -4.63 6.81 16.71
C GLU A 128 -3.84 8.13 16.74
N GLU A 129 -2.76 8.22 15.98
CA GLU A 129 -2.01 9.47 15.86
C GLU A 129 -2.83 10.54 15.14
N PHE A 130 -3.52 10.20 14.07
CA PHE A 130 -4.43 11.13 13.40
C PHE A 130 -5.54 11.65 14.32
N LYS A 131 -6.12 10.79 15.17
CA LYS A 131 -7.08 11.20 16.20
C LYS A 131 -6.49 12.19 17.21
N LYS A 132 -5.26 11.96 17.67
CA LYS A 132 -4.55 12.86 18.59
C LYS A 132 -4.33 14.24 17.96
N ILE A 133 -3.86 14.27 16.71
CA ILE A 133 -3.65 15.53 15.97
C ILE A 133 -4.98 16.29 15.82
N LYS A 134 -6.05 15.59 15.45
CA LYS A 134 -7.39 16.17 15.29
C LYS A 134 -7.93 16.77 16.61
N GLN A 135 -7.61 16.19 17.76
CA GLN A 135 -8.01 16.71 19.09
C GLN A 135 -7.29 18.01 19.48
N GLN A 136 -6.19 18.36 18.80
CA GLN A 136 -5.47 19.61 19.02
C GLN A 136 -6.15 20.84 18.41
N ASN A 137 -7.41 20.73 17.96
CA ASN A 137 -8.21 21.79 17.33
C ASN A 137 -7.53 22.43 16.11
N ARG A 138 -6.70 21.72 15.38
CA ARG A 138 -6.16 22.17 14.09
C ARG A 138 -7.28 22.21 13.06
N GLN A 139 -7.40 23.35 12.42
CA GLN A 139 -8.30 23.53 11.28
C GLN A 139 -7.51 23.13 10.02
N ASN A 140 -8.20 22.54 9.04
CA ASN A 140 -7.64 22.22 7.71
C ASN A 140 -6.53 21.15 7.65
N LEU A 141 -6.53 20.17 8.56
CA LEU A 141 -5.54 19.09 8.59
C LEU A 141 -5.31 18.39 7.24
N LEU A 142 -6.35 18.25 6.42
CA LEU A 142 -6.24 17.61 5.11
C LEU A 142 -5.47 18.49 4.11
N GLU A 143 -5.67 19.81 4.18
CA GLU A 143 -4.91 20.75 3.34
C GLU A 143 -3.46 20.87 3.83
N GLU A 144 -3.21 20.80 5.13
CA GLU A 144 -1.85 20.72 5.69
C GLU A 144 -1.12 19.47 5.14
N TYR A 145 -1.80 18.32 5.09
CA TYR A 145 -1.22 17.10 4.56
C TYR A 145 -0.91 17.21 3.05
N ILE A 146 -1.78 17.87 2.27
CA ILE A 146 -1.54 18.11 0.85
C ILE A 146 -0.31 19.02 0.69
N ALA A 147 -0.22 20.10 1.44
CA ALA A 147 0.90 21.02 1.40
C ALA A 147 2.23 20.33 1.78
N GLU A 148 2.24 19.50 2.82
CA GLU A 148 3.40 18.69 3.18
C GLU A 148 3.78 17.70 2.05
N THR A 149 2.78 17.06 1.44
CA THR A 149 3.01 16.15 0.32
C THR A 149 3.62 16.90 -0.87
N THR A 150 3.08 18.05 -1.23
CA THR A 150 3.59 18.89 -2.32
C THR A 150 5.05 19.32 -2.08
N ALA A 151 5.38 19.66 -0.84
CA ALA A 151 6.74 20.05 -0.44
C ALA A 151 7.70 18.86 -0.28
N GLY A 152 7.23 17.61 -0.35
CA GLY A 152 8.03 16.41 -0.13
C GLY A 152 8.55 16.27 1.31
N LYS A 153 7.90 16.92 2.27
CA LYS A 153 8.32 16.94 3.69
C LYS A 153 7.14 16.67 4.60
N VAL A 154 7.37 15.90 5.65
CA VAL A 154 6.38 15.62 6.68
C VAL A 154 6.85 16.17 8.02
N GLU A 155 6.08 17.10 8.57
CA GLU A 155 6.39 17.76 9.83
C GLU A 155 5.28 17.56 10.87
N VAL A 156 4.02 17.54 10.42
CA VAL A 156 2.83 17.49 11.28
C VAL A 156 2.37 16.05 11.52
N PHE A 157 2.49 15.22 10.51
CA PHE A 157 1.95 13.85 10.54
C PHE A 157 3.06 12.85 10.85
N PRO A 158 3.09 12.22 12.06
CA PRO A 158 4.04 11.14 12.33
C PRO A 158 3.72 9.96 11.41
N LEU A 159 4.62 9.69 10.49
CA LEU A 159 4.45 8.61 9.53
C LEU A 159 4.47 7.25 10.22
N ARG A 160 3.74 6.28 9.66
CA ARG A 160 3.95 4.87 9.96
C ARG A 160 5.36 4.47 9.59
N GLU A 161 5.98 3.57 10.34
CA GLU A 161 7.35 3.14 10.07
C GLU A 161 7.53 2.63 8.63
N ALA A 162 6.56 1.88 8.11
CA ALA A 162 6.53 1.46 6.72
C ALA A 162 6.62 2.61 5.72
N CYS A 163 5.95 3.72 6.02
CA CYS A 163 5.95 4.90 5.17
C CYS A 163 7.25 5.69 5.25
N ASP A 164 7.94 5.62 6.39
CA ASP A 164 9.27 6.18 6.58
C ASP A 164 10.34 5.48 5.72
N PHE A 165 10.13 4.20 5.41
CA PHE A 165 11.02 3.37 4.61
C PHE A 165 10.54 3.15 3.18
N CYS A 166 9.40 3.75 2.80
CA CYS A 166 8.82 3.56 1.48
C CYS A 166 9.44 4.51 0.45
N TYR A 167 10.24 3.98 -0.46
CA TYR A 167 10.90 4.72 -1.54
C TYR A 167 10.16 4.64 -2.88
N HIS A 168 8.86 4.41 -2.85
CA HIS A 168 7.97 4.41 -4.00
C HIS A 168 6.87 5.47 -3.83
N PRO A 169 7.20 6.77 -3.97
CA PRO A 169 6.23 7.84 -3.73
C PRO A 169 5.22 8.02 -4.87
N VAL A 170 5.50 7.48 -6.04
CA VAL A 170 4.66 7.54 -7.26
C VAL A 170 4.56 6.15 -7.86
N SER A 171 3.47 5.84 -8.55
CA SER A 171 3.31 4.61 -9.33
C SER A 171 3.09 4.93 -10.82
N PRO A 172 3.94 4.39 -11.72
CA PRO A 172 3.74 4.55 -13.16
C PRO A 172 2.65 3.62 -13.73
N LEU A 173 2.12 2.72 -12.93
CA LEU A 173 1.13 1.70 -13.34
C LEU A 173 -0.33 2.13 -13.12
N SER A 174 -0.58 3.42 -12.93
CA SER A 174 -1.92 4.00 -12.94
C SER A 174 -2.27 4.49 -14.35
N ASP A 175 -3.56 4.54 -14.70
CA ASP A 175 -4.02 5.15 -15.95
C ASP A 175 -3.88 6.66 -15.92
N ILE A 176 -4.26 7.27 -14.79
CA ILE A 176 -4.01 8.68 -14.48
C ILE A 176 -3.35 8.74 -13.10
N ASN A 177 -2.36 9.62 -12.92
CA ASN A 177 -1.78 9.91 -11.62
C ASN A 177 -2.10 11.35 -11.19
N ILE A 178 -2.54 11.50 -9.93
CA ILE A 178 -2.71 12.78 -9.25
C ILE A 178 -1.36 13.17 -8.65
N GLY A 179 -0.65 14.06 -9.34
CA GLY A 179 0.69 14.52 -8.97
C GLY A 179 0.62 15.66 -7.96
N LEU A 180 1.10 15.40 -6.75
CA LEU A 180 1.25 16.39 -5.68
C LEU A 180 2.71 16.78 -5.49
N LEU A 181 3.61 15.80 -5.45
CA LEU A 181 5.05 16.00 -5.25
C LEU A 181 5.67 16.90 -6.30
N GLY A 182 6.31 17.99 -5.86
CA GLY A 182 6.99 18.92 -6.75
C GLY A 182 6.06 19.71 -7.67
N SER A 183 4.75 19.68 -7.44
CA SER A 183 3.80 20.58 -8.09
C SER A 183 4.03 22.03 -7.63
N GLU A 184 3.68 23.00 -8.46
CA GLU A 184 3.71 24.39 -8.04
C GLU A 184 2.72 24.63 -6.90
N GLU A 185 3.05 25.54 -5.99
CA GLU A 185 2.16 25.89 -4.88
C GLU A 185 0.78 26.31 -5.39
N GLY A 186 -0.27 25.77 -4.79
CA GLY A 186 -1.65 25.99 -5.22
C GLY A 186 -2.04 25.27 -6.51
N THR A 187 -1.32 24.23 -6.91
CA THR A 187 -1.67 23.43 -8.09
C THR A 187 -1.59 21.92 -7.82
N ILE A 188 -2.34 21.17 -8.60
CA ILE A 188 -2.29 19.71 -8.66
C ILE A 188 -2.09 19.32 -10.13
N LEU A 189 -1.20 18.38 -10.38
CA LEU A 189 -0.99 17.81 -11.71
C LEU A 189 -1.88 16.57 -11.90
N LEU A 190 -2.32 16.36 -13.13
CA LEU A 190 -2.87 15.09 -13.59
C LEU A 190 -1.95 14.59 -14.70
N GLU A 191 -1.45 13.38 -14.59
CA GLU A 191 -0.52 12.78 -15.55
C GLU A 191 -1.17 11.54 -16.13
N ALA A 192 -1.42 11.50 -17.44
CA ALA A 192 -1.84 10.28 -18.11
C ALA A 192 -0.64 9.34 -18.23
N ASN A 193 -0.85 8.06 -17.94
CA ASN A 193 0.16 7.00 -18.04
C ASN A 193 -0.27 5.87 -18.97
N SER A 194 -1.54 5.86 -19.43
CA SER A 194 -2.08 4.92 -20.40
C SER A 194 -2.83 5.64 -21.54
N GLU A 195 -3.13 4.91 -22.62
CA GLU A 195 -3.96 5.43 -23.72
C GLU A 195 -5.35 5.78 -23.22
N GLU A 196 -5.94 4.95 -22.38
CA GLU A 196 -7.25 5.21 -21.78
C GLU A 196 -7.21 6.42 -20.83
N GLY A 197 -6.13 6.56 -20.04
CA GLY A 197 -5.91 7.73 -19.19
C GLY A 197 -5.86 9.02 -20.01
N GLN A 198 -5.20 9.02 -21.15
CA GLN A 198 -5.17 10.17 -22.05
C GLN A 198 -6.56 10.50 -22.62
N GLU A 199 -7.30 9.50 -23.12
CA GLU A 199 -8.67 9.70 -23.63
C GLU A 199 -9.61 10.30 -22.57
N ILE A 200 -9.44 9.90 -21.32
CA ILE A 200 -10.22 10.43 -20.22
C ILE A 200 -9.79 11.86 -19.88
N MET A 201 -8.50 12.17 -19.87
CA MET A 201 -8.03 13.54 -19.63
C MET A 201 -8.53 14.52 -20.69
N GLU A 202 -8.56 14.12 -21.96
CA GLU A 202 -9.16 14.93 -23.04
C GLU A 202 -10.64 15.24 -22.78
N LYS A 203 -11.40 14.28 -22.21
CA LYS A 203 -12.81 14.46 -21.84
C LYS A 203 -13.02 15.37 -20.63
N LEU A 204 -12.04 15.47 -19.75
CA LEU A 204 -12.10 16.36 -18.58
C LEU A 204 -11.91 17.84 -18.97
N ASP A 205 -11.44 18.12 -20.19
CA ASP A 205 -11.21 19.49 -20.72
C ASP A 205 -10.34 20.38 -19.79
N ILE A 206 -9.34 19.75 -19.13
CA ILE A 206 -8.39 20.46 -18.26
C ILE A 206 -7.21 20.92 -19.10
N PRO A 207 -6.69 22.15 -18.89
CA PRO A 207 -5.57 22.69 -19.68
C PRO A 207 -4.32 21.82 -19.61
N GLU A 208 -3.79 21.44 -20.77
CA GLU A 208 -2.54 20.70 -20.87
C GLU A 208 -1.33 21.57 -20.46
N VAL A 209 -0.36 20.93 -19.81
CA VAL A 209 0.90 21.55 -19.39
C VAL A 209 2.04 20.56 -19.55
N ASP A 210 3.26 21.08 -19.60
CA ASP A 210 4.45 20.24 -19.45
C ASP A 210 4.65 19.86 -17.98
N VAL A 211 5.11 18.64 -17.73
CA VAL A 211 5.46 18.21 -16.37
C VAL A 211 6.68 19.00 -15.90
N PRO A 212 6.63 19.68 -14.74
CA PRO A 212 7.76 20.45 -14.25
C PRO A 212 8.99 19.57 -13.97
N GLU A 213 10.19 19.99 -14.41
CA GLU A 213 11.45 19.27 -14.11
C GLU A 213 11.65 19.09 -12.60
N GLN A 214 11.26 20.08 -11.80
CA GLN A 214 11.33 20.05 -10.34
C GLN A 214 10.57 18.86 -9.74
N ARG A 215 9.51 18.36 -10.40
CA ARG A 215 8.75 17.20 -9.96
C ARG A 215 9.61 15.93 -9.91
N GLN A 216 10.31 15.66 -11.01
CA GLN A 216 11.18 14.48 -11.08
C GLN A 216 12.27 14.53 -10.01
N GLU A 217 12.92 15.68 -9.85
CA GLU A 217 13.93 15.89 -8.81
C GLU A 217 13.38 15.65 -7.40
N MET A 218 12.17 16.14 -7.11
CA MET A 218 11.52 15.96 -5.82
C MET A 218 11.18 14.48 -5.54
N VAL A 219 10.64 13.77 -6.54
CA VAL A 219 10.32 12.34 -6.44
C VAL A 219 11.59 11.53 -6.13
N GLU A 220 12.68 11.78 -6.86
CA GLU A 220 13.97 11.10 -6.67
C GLU A 220 14.57 11.43 -5.29
N GLN A 221 14.50 12.68 -4.86
CA GLN A 221 14.99 13.10 -3.55
C GLN A 221 14.25 12.41 -2.41
N VAL A 222 12.91 12.37 -2.45
CA VAL A 222 12.08 11.70 -1.42
C VAL A 222 12.39 10.20 -1.41
N ALA A 223 12.48 9.57 -2.58
CA ALA A 223 12.78 8.15 -2.69
C ALA A 223 14.17 7.82 -2.12
N SER A 224 15.20 8.58 -2.50
CA SER A 224 16.58 8.39 -2.02
C SER A 224 16.68 8.52 -0.50
N GLN A 225 16.12 9.59 0.07
CA GLN A 225 16.15 9.81 1.52
C GLN A 225 15.54 8.65 2.32
N LYS A 226 14.42 8.12 1.83
CA LYS A 226 13.73 7.00 2.49
C LYS A 226 14.45 5.68 2.30
N LYS A 227 15.08 5.47 1.14
CA LYS A 227 15.93 4.31 0.87
C LYS A 227 17.14 4.29 1.79
N ASP A 228 17.84 5.43 1.94
CA ASP A 228 18.98 5.55 2.83
C ASP A 228 18.59 5.28 4.30
N LYS A 229 17.42 5.79 4.70
CA LYS A 229 16.88 5.53 6.05
C LYS A 229 16.60 4.05 6.28
N TRP A 230 16.03 3.37 5.28
CA TRP A 230 15.81 1.94 5.35
C TRP A 230 17.09 1.15 5.42
N GLN A 231 18.05 1.40 4.54
CA GLN A 231 19.34 0.69 4.51
C GLN A 231 20.01 0.72 5.88
N LYS A 232 20.11 1.90 6.48
CA LYS A 232 20.67 2.04 7.83
C LYS A 232 19.89 1.26 8.89
N THR A 233 18.56 1.27 8.81
CA THR A 233 17.71 0.54 9.77
C THR A 233 17.78 -0.96 9.55
N ALA A 234 17.91 -1.42 8.29
CA ALA A 234 18.09 -2.83 7.96
C ALA A 234 19.38 -3.38 8.53
N GLU A 235 20.51 -2.68 8.34
CA GLU A 235 21.81 -3.05 8.93
C GLU A 235 21.72 -3.19 10.47
N GLU A 236 21.14 -2.18 11.15
CA GLU A 236 20.96 -2.20 12.60
C GLU A 236 20.02 -3.35 13.06
N PHE A 237 19.01 -3.67 12.26
CA PHE A 237 18.04 -4.72 12.58
C PHE A 237 18.61 -6.12 12.33
N GLU A 238 19.39 -6.30 11.28
CA GLU A 238 20.07 -7.55 10.95
C GLU A 238 21.07 -7.95 12.04
N GLU A 239 21.84 -7.00 12.55
CA GLU A 239 22.73 -7.22 13.70
C GLU A 239 21.99 -7.73 14.96
N ASN A 240 20.69 -7.43 15.09
CA ASN A 240 19.88 -7.87 16.22
C ASN A 240 19.20 -9.24 15.99
N ILE A 241 19.17 -9.76 14.75
CA ILE A 241 18.58 -11.07 14.40
C ILE A 241 19.65 -11.96 13.76
N GLU A 242 20.72 -12.24 14.49
CA GLU A 242 21.84 -13.05 13.99
C GLU A 242 21.50 -14.54 13.81
N ASP A 243 20.49 -15.05 14.55
CA ASP A 243 20.12 -16.45 14.52
C ASP A 243 18.62 -16.69 14.75
N ILE A 244 18.21 -17.95 14.61
CA ILE A 244 16.82 -18.40 14.84
C ILE A 244 16.35 -18.13 16.29
N SER A 245 17.26 -18.06 17.27
CA SER A 245 16.91 -17.79 18.66
C SER A 245 16.49 -16.33 18.84
N ALA A 246 17.23 -15.42 18.24
CA ALA A 246 16.91 -13.99 18.22
C ALA A 246 15.57 -13.73 17.50
N LEU A 247 15.30 -14.43 16.39
CA LEU A 247 13.98 -14.37 15.72
C LEU A 247 12.86 -14.87 16.62
N ILE A 248 13.06 -15.97 17.35
CA ILE A 248 12.09 -16.51 18.31
C ILE A 248 11.82 -15.48 19.42
N GLU A 249 12.85 -14.84 19.96
CA GLU A 249 12.71 -13.81 21.00
C GLU A 249 11.91 -12.60 20.47
N THR A 250 12.18 -12.16 19.24
CA THR A 250 11.43 -11.08 18.59
C THR A 250 9.93 -11.42 18.42
N LEU A 251 9.61 -12.69 18.19
CA LEU A 251 8.24 -13.19 18.01
C LEU A 251 7.57 -13.64 19.32
N ASP A 252 8.23 -13.60 20.47
CA ASP A 252 7.75 -14.18 21.74
C ASP A 252 6.44 -13.55 22.24
N LEU A 253 6.18 -12.30 21.91
CA LEU A 253 4.93 -11.60 22.24
C LEU A 253 3.76 -11.94 21.31
N CYS A 254 3.96 -12.77 20.30
CA CYS A 254 2.91 -13.13 19.35
C CYS A 254 1.79 -13.92 20.05
N ARG A 255 0.57 -13.45 19.90
CA ARG A 255 -0.63 -14.06 20.52
C ARG A 255 -1.33 -15.07 19.60
N GLY A 256 -0.86 -15.26 18.37
CA GLY A 256 -1.51 -16.11 17.37
C GLY A 256 -2.90 -15.58 16.95
N CYS A 257 -3.08 -14.27 16.91
CA CYS A 257 -4.36 -13.65 16.52
C CYS A 257 -4.60 -13.60 15.01
N TYR A 258 -3.57 -13.82 14.22
CA TYR A 258 -3.58 -13.82 12.73
C TYR A 258 -4.02 -12.50 12.06
N ASN A 259 -4.15 -11.39 12.80
CA ASN A 259 -4.50 -10.08 12.23
C ASN A 259 -3.52 -9.64 11.14
N CYS A 260 -2.23 -9.93 11.30
CA CYS A 260 -1.21 -9.63 10.31
C CYS A 260 -1.41 -10.39 8.99
N ARG A 261 -2.03 -11.57 9.00
CA ARG A 261 -2.45 -12.31 7.82
C ARG A 261 -3.63 -11.61 7.14
N THR A 262 -4.65 -11.29 7.92
CA THR A 262 -5.88 -10.66 7.41
C THR A 262 -5.63 -9.27 6.84
N ALA A 263 -4.69 -8.51 7.41
CA ALA A 263 -4.35 -7.16 6.93
C ALA A 263 -3.36 -7.14 5.75
N CYS A 264 -2.76 -8.28 5.40
CA CYS A 264 -1.78 -8.33 4.31
C CYS A 264 -2.49 -8.49 2.96
N PRO A 265 -2.39 -7.50 2.04
CA PRO A 265 -3.15 -7.52 0.78
C PRO A 265 -2.78 -8.70 -0.13
N ILE A 266 -1.54 -9.18 -0.05
CA ILE A 266 -1.07 -10.30 -0.87
C ILE A 266 -1.20 -11.68 -0.18
N CYS A 267 -1.77 -11.74 1.04
CA CYS A 267 -2.06 -13.00 1.72
C CYS A 267 -3.44 -13.54 1.32
N TYR A 268 -3.61 -13.88 0.05
CA TYR A 268 -4.87 -14.16 -0.64
C TYR A 268 -5.50 -15.53 -0.32
N CYS A 269 -4.87 -16.41 0.45
CA CYS A 269 -5.45 -17.71 0.80
C CYS A 269 -6.81 -17.55 1.50
N ARG A 270 -7.89 -18.03 0.87
CA ARG A 270 -9.24 -17.99 1.45
C ARG A 270 -9.33 -18.80 2.73
N GLU A 271 -8.73 -20.00 2.71
CA GLU A 271 -8.60 -20.87 3.87
C GLU A 271 -7.11 -21.04 4.18
N CYS A 272 -6.68 -20.50 5.32
CA CYS A 272 -5.31 -20.66 5.79
C CYS A 272 -5.25 -21.88 6.73
N VAL A 273 -4.29 -22.78 6.52
CA VAL A 273 -4.11 -23.97 7.36
C VAL A 273 -4.02 -23.62 8.86
N PHE A 274 -3.42 -22.49 9.20
CA PHE A 274 -3.27 -22.03 10.59
C PHE A 274 -4.59 -21.56 11.25
N THR A 275 -5.64 -21.33 10.46
CA THR A 275 -6.98 -20.98 10.95
C THR A 275 -7.97 -22.14 10.85
N THR A 276 -7.49 -23.34 10.57
CA THR A 276 -8.29 -24.56 10.51
C THR A 276 -8.18 -25.36 11.82
N ILE A 277 -9.02 -26.35 11.97
CA ILE A 277 -9.02 -27.27 13.12
C ILE A 277 -7.67 -27.97 13.34
N THR A 278 -6.79 -28.02 12.34
CA THR A 278 -5.44 -28.60 12.45
C THR A 278 -4.60 -27.87 13.51
N PHE A 279 -4.75 -26.55 13.60
CA PHE A 279 -4.03 -25.70 14.56
C PHE A 279 -4.93 -25.13 15.66
N GLU A 280 -6.19 -25.51 15.69
CA GLU A 280 -7.10 -25.15 16.78
C GLU A 280 -6.81 -26.04 17.99
N HIS A 281 -6.37 -25.44 19.09
CA HIS A 281 -6.03 -26.14 20.31
C HIS A 281 -6.96 -25.74 21.45
N GLU A 282 -7.44 -26.72 22.19
CA GLU A 282 -8.18 -26.47 23.44
C GLU A 282 -7.28 -25.74 24.45
N GLY A 283 -7.85 -24.80 25.22
CA GLY A 283 -7.12 -24.05 26.24
C GLY A 283 -6.31 -24.91 27.23
N ARG A 284 -6.81 -26.11 27.55
CA ARG A 284 -6.10 -27.09 28.36
C ARG A 284 -4.73 -27.48 27.78
N LYS A 285 -4.60 -27.59 26.46
CA LYS A 285 -3.36 -27.98 25.82
C LYS A 285 -2.27 -26.93 26.00
N TYR A 286 -2.64 -25.66 26.00
CA TYR A 286 -1.69 -24.56 26.28
C TYR A 286 -1.20 -24.64 27.75
N VAL A 287 -2.07 -24.95 28.69
CA VAL A 287 -1.68 -25.14 30.11
C VAL A 287 -0.73 -26.33 30.24
N GLU A 288 -1.03 -27.46 29.62
CA GLU A 288 -0.16 -28.65 29.63
C GLU A 288 1.22 -28.39 29.01
N TRP A 289 1.28 -27.57 27.99
CA TRP A 289 2.56 -27.13 27.39
C TRP A 289 3.34 -26.22 28.34
N ALA A 290 2.67 -25.25 28.97
CA ALA A 290 3.27 -24.37 29.96
C ALA A 290 3.83 -25.15 31.16
N GLU A 291 3.10 -26.12 31.70
CA GLU A 291 3.54 -26.99 32.79
C GLU A 291 4.80 -27.79 32.42
N ARG A 292 4.83 -28.37 31.20
CA ARG A 292 6.02 -29.12 30.72
C ARG A 292 7.23 -28.25 30.48
N LYS A 293 7.04 -27.03 30.04
CA LYS A 293 8.12 -26.08 29.72
C LYS A 293 8.55 -25.25 30.93
N GLY A 294 7.81 -25.30 32.04
CA GLY A 294 8.04 -24.46 33.22
C GLY A 294 7.75 -22.97 33.03
N ALA A 295 7.18 -22.60 31.88
CA ALA A 295 6.80 -21.23 31.57
C ALA A 295 5.74 -21.21 30.47
N ILE A 296 4.93 -20.16 30.41
CA ILE A 296 4.08 -19.86 29.24
C ILE A 296 5.01 -19.28 28.18
N LYS A 297 5.29 -20.08 27.17
CA LYS A 297 6.08 -19.69 26.01
C LYS A 297 5.23 -19.75 24.74
N MET A 298 5.65 -19.01 23.73
CA MET A 298 5.05 -19.04 22.40
C MET A 298 4.88 -20.50 21.91
N PRO A 299 3.69 -20.91 21.45
CA PRO A 299 3.48 -22.22 20.84
C PRO A 299 4.37 -22.42 19.61
N THR A 300 4.78 -23.64 19.35
CA THR A 300 5.68 -23.97 18.21
C THR A 300 5.04 -23.67 16.86
N ASP A 301 3.73 -23.79 16.76
CA ASP A 301 2.94 -23.46 15.57
C ASP A 301 2.96 -21.97 15.23
N ILE A 302 3.15 -21.07 16.19
CA ILE A 302 3.31 -19.63 15.94
C ILE A 302 4.59 -19.35 15.15
N LEU A 303 5.72 -19.96 15.53
CA LEU A 303 6.95 -19.85 14.78
C LEU A 303 6.77 -20.39 13.35
N LEU A 304 6.17 -21.58 13.23
CA LEU A 304 5.86 -22.17 11.92
C LEU A 304 4.96 -21.25 11.07
N PHE A 305 3.96 -20.61 11.68
CA PHE A 305 3.11 -19.64 11.02
C PHE A 305 3.91 -18.48 10.41
N HIS A 306 4.80 -17.87 11.18
CA HIS A 306 5.60 -16.74 10.70
C HIS A 306 6.59 -17.16 9.61
N ILE A 307 7.29 -18.29 9.78
CA ILE A 307 8.22 -18.83 8.76
C ILE A 307 7.45 -19.16 7.47
N THR A 308 6.29 -19.80 7.57
CA THR A 308 5.47 -20.10 6.39
C THR A 308 5.03 -18.81 5.68
N ARG A 309 4.65 -17.77 6.43
CA ARG A 309 4.31 -16.48 5.82
C ARG A 309 5.50 -15.80 5.18
N MET A 310 6.69 -15.86 5.79
CA MET A 310 7.92 -15.34 5.19
C MET A 310 8.18 -16.00 3.83
N ASN A 311 8.04 -17.31 3.77
CA ASN A 311 8.20 -18.05 2.51
C ASN A 311 7.13 -17.70 1.46
N HIS A 312 5.86 -17.60 1.86
CA HIS A 312 4.77 -17.32 0.92
C HIS A 312 4.73 -15.86 0.45
N MET A 313 5.07 -14.92 1.34
CA MET A 313 4.85 -13.49 1.10
C MET A 313 6.15 -12.72 0.85
N GLY A 314 7.32 -13.26 1.21
CA GLY A 314 8.59 -12.53 1.16
C GLY A 314 8.87 -11.98 -0.23
N LEU A 315 8.83 -12.83 -1.25
CA LEU A 315 9.15 -12.44 -2.63
C LEU A 315 8.19 -11.37 -3.18
N GLY A 316 6.88 -11.50 -2.97
CA GLY A 316 5.89 -10.51 -3.40
C GLY A 316 5.64 -9.38 -2.39
N CYS A 317 6.43 -9.28 -1.32
CA CYS A 317 6.20 -8.29 -0.26
C CYS A 317 6.48 -6.87 -0.75
N ILE A 318 5.44 -6.05 -0.84
CA ILE A 318 5.53 -4.63 -1.22
C ILE A 318 5.90 -3.70 -0.05
N ALA A 319 6.16 -4.25 1.14
CA ALA A 319 6.52 -3.52 2.36
C ALA A 319 5.50 -2.43 2.79
N CYS A 320 4.19 -2.65 2.60
CA CYS A 320 3.16 -1.67 2.95
C CYS A 320 2.92 -1.48 4.46
N GLY A 321 3.45 -2.37 5.32
CA GLY A 321 3.37 -2.29 6.78
C GLY A 321 1.99 -2.56 7.40
N GLN A 322 0.98 -2.97 6.63
CA GLN A 322 -0.35 -3.25 7.20
C GLN A 322 -0.33 -4.40 8.21
N CYS A 323 0.56 -5.38 8.02
CA CYS A 323 0.73 -6.48 8.98
C CYS A 323 1.22 -6.00 10.36
N GLU A 324 2.07 -5.00 10.39
CA GLU A 324 2.60 -4.39 11.62
C GLU A 324 1.56 -3.50 12.28
N SER A 325 0.93 -2.57 11.52
CA SER A 325 -0.17 -1.73 12.01
C SER A 325 -1.35 -2.54 12.59
N ALA A 326 -1.56 -3.77 12.12
CA ALA A 326 -2.60 -4.67 12.63
C ALA A 326 -2.15 -5.52 13.83
N CYS A 327 -0.87 -5.49 14.20
CA CYS A 327 -0.34 -6.32 15.27
C CYS A 327 -0.64 -5.73 16.65
N PRO A 328 -1.43 -6.39 17.51
CA PRO A 328 -1.75 -5.87 18.84
C PRO A 328 -0.60 -6.06 19.86
N SER A 329 0.51 -6.64 19.45
CA SER A 329 1.69 -6.90 20.27
C SER A 329 2.92 -6.11 19.80
N ASP A 330 2.74 -5.18 18.87
CA ASP A 330 3.78 -4.29 18.34
C ASP A 330 5.06 -5.05 17.88
N ILE A 331 4.85 -6.25 17.30
CA ILE A 331 5.96 -7.03 16.73
C ILE A 331 6.44 -6.33 15.45
N PRO A 332 7.76 -6.15 15.24
CA PRO A 332 8.33 -5.43 14.10
C PRO A 332 8.23 -6.26 12.80
N LEU A 333 6.99 -6.61 12.43
CA LEU A 333 6.71 -7.49 11.28
C LEU A 333 7.17 -6.88 9.96
N LEU A 334 7.07 -5.56 9.83
CA LEU A 334 7.53 -4.87 8.63
C LEU A 334 9.02 -5.13 8.40
N LYS A 335 9.85 -4.90 9.41
CA LYS A 335 11.31 -5.06 9.30
C LYS A 335 11.66 -6.50 8.93
N ILE A 336 11.06 -7.47 9.63
CA ILE A 336 11.27 -8.90 9.36
C ILE A 336 10.91 -9.24 7.90
N PHE A 337 9.70 -8.87 7.46
CA PHE A 337 9.23 -9.22 6.12
C PHE A 337 9.93 -8.44 5.01
N LYS A 338 10.29 -7.19 5.25
CA LYS A 338 10.99 -6.37 4.27
C LYS A 338 12.43 -6.85 4.10
N LEU A 339 13.14 -7.16 5.19
CA LEU A 339 14.52 -7.66 5.14
C LEU A 339 14.59 -9.00 4.36
N ILE A 340 13.81 -10.00 4.79
CA ILE A 340 13.77 -11.31 4.13
C ILE A 340 13.23 -11.21 2.69
N GLY A 341 12.27 -10.30 2.47
CA GLY A 341 11.70 -10.06 1.15
C GLY A 341 12.73 -9.48 0.19
N GLU A 342 13.52 -8.50 0.60
CA GLU A 342 14.54 -7.89 -0.23
C GLU A 342 15.64 -8.86 -0.62
N GLU A 343 16.08 -9.75 0.29
CA GLU A 343 17.03 -10.81 -0.05
C GLU A 343 16.50 -11.75 -1.14
N ALA A 344 15.25 -12.20 -1.01
CA ALA A 344 14.61 -13.04 -2.01
C ALA A 344 14.40 -12.29 -3.34
N GLN A 345 14.01 -11.03 -3.29
CA GLN A 345 13.79 -10.15 -4.44
C GLN A 345 15.09 -9.86 -5.18
N GLU A 346 16.19 -9.62 -4.46
CA GLU A 346 17.52 -9.48 -5.05
C GLU A 346 18.00 -10.76 -5.74
N PHE A 347 17.80 -11.91 -5.09
CA PHE A 347 18.17 -13.20 -5.64
C PHE A 347 17.51 -13.48 -6.99
N PHE A 348 16.22 -13.17 -7.13
CA PHE A 348 15.47 -13.34 -8.36
C PHE A 348 15.51 -12.12 -9.29
N ALA A 349 16.25 -11.07 -8.96
CA ALA A 349 16.22 -9.77 -9.65
C ALA A 349 14.79 -9.22 -9.86
N TYR A 350 13.90 -9.49 -8.93
CA TYR A 350 12.47 -9.19 -8.97
C TYR A 350 12.12 -8.00 -8.09
N LEU A 351 11.37 -7.03 -8.63
CA LEU A 351 10.86 -5.89 -7.86
C LEU A 351 9.33 -5.90 -7.82
N PRO A 352 8.71 -6.33 -6.70
CA PRO A 352 7.26 -6.53 -6.66
C PRO A 352 6.48 -5.27 -6.98
N GLY A 353 5.46 -5.42 -7.83
CA GLY A 353 4.52 -4.37 -8.18
C GLY A 353 5.06 -3.27 -9.10
N GLN A 354 6.10 -3.54 -9.91
CA GLN A 354 6.69 -2.58 -10.85
C GLN A 354 6.35 -2.86 -12.31
N ASP A 355 6.22 -4.10 -12.69
CA ASP A 355 5.97 -4.51 -14.08
C ASP A 355 4.93 -5.62 -14.11
N LEU A 356 3.86 -5.44 -14.86
CA LEU A 356 2.79 -6.44 -15.04
C LEU A 356 3.23 -7.60 -15.93
N GLU A 357 4.09 -7.32 -16.90
CA GLU A 357 4.55 -8.32 -17.87
C GLU A 357 5.65 -9.24 -17.29
N GLU A 358 6.34 -8.80 -16.25
CA GLU A 358 7.33 -9.60 -15.56
C GLU A 358 6.64 -10.72 -14.77
N PRO A 359 6.89 -12.01 -15.07
CA PRO A 359 6.23 -13.11 -14.37
C PRO A 359 6.67 -13.16 -12.89
N PHE A 360 5.77 -13.62 -12.02
CA PHE A 360 6.13 -13.87 -10.63
C PHE A 360 7.11 -15.06 -10.56
N PRO A 361 8.32 -14.93 -10.01
CA PRO A 361 9.38 -15.93 -10.11
C PRO A 361 8.99 -17.35 -9.64
N LEU A 362 8.13 -17.48 -8.65
CA LEU A 362 7.65 -18.79 -8.20
C LEU A 362 6.64 -19.46 -9.15
N THR A 363 6.23 -18.78 -10.23
CA THR A 363 5.35 -19.35 -11.27
C THR A 363 6.10 -19.74 -12.54
N THR A 364 7.37 -19.43 -12.63
CA THR A 364 8.27 -19.76 -13.74
C THR A 364 9.40 -20.63 -13.23
N PHE A 365 10.11 -21.26 -14.14
CA PHE A 365 11.29 -22.08 -13.87
C PHE A 365 12.38 -21.77 -14.90
N GLU A 366 13.56 -21.43 -14.40
CA GLU A 366 14.78 -21.29 -15.19
C GLU A 366 15.74 -22.43 -14.85
N GLU A 367 16.38 -23.02 -15.87
CA GLU A 367 17.16 -24.25 -15.69
C GLU A 367 18.38 -24.05 -14.76
N ASP A 368 18.92 -22.83 -14.71
CA ASP A 368 20.13 -22.47 -13.98
C ASP A 368 19.84 -21.63 -12.70
N GLU A 369 18.57 -21.48 -12.32
CA GLU A 369 18.08 -20.56 -11.28
C GLU A 369 18.74 -20.72 -9.91
N PHE A 370 19.15 -21.93 -9.57
CA PHE A 370 19.74 -22.26 -8.26
C PHE A 370 21.23 -22.65 -8.32
N GLU A 371 21.90 -22.45 -9.43
CA GLU A 371 23.33 -22.80 -9.53
C GLU A 371 24.18 -22.04 -8.51
N SER A 372 23.81 -20.77 -8.20
CA SER A 372 24.48 -19.96 -7.18
C SER A 372 24.26 -20.42 -5.74
N CYS A 373 23.28 -21.31 -5.49
CA CYS A 373 22.98 -21.84 -4.16
C CYS A 373 23.80 -23.09 -3.80
N THR A 374 24.62 -23.60 -4.72
CA THR A 374 25.35 -24.85 -4.56
C THR A 374 26.83 -24.68 -4.21
N ASP A 375 27.32 -23.46 -4.07
CA ASP A 375 28.63 -23.09 -3.59
C ASP A 375 28.57 -22.66 -2.11
#